data_8b63945dac6e7fc2baa6f4041e4c0768
#
_entry.id   8b63945dac6e7fc2baa6f4041e4c0768
#
_cell.length_a   1.000
_cell.length_b   1.000
_cell.length_c   1.000
_cell.angle_alpha   90.00
_cell.angle_beta   90.00
_cell.angle_gamma   90.00
#
_symmetry.space_group_name_H-M   'P 1'
#
loop_
_entity.id
_entity.type
_entity.pdbx_description
1 polymer ?
#
loop_
_entity_poly.entity_id
_entity_poly.type
_entity_poly.pdbx_seq_one_letter_code
_entity_poly.pdbx_strand_id
1 'polypeptide(L)'
;MKAPHVLAISSFAVHGTASLKTFTTILGERILPVPSLMLNGLTNMALIKKLDVPFTELLQSSFELAVNRELELILYIGYLGKAEQVDIITEMINTYRPIIKTIIVDPVCGDHGRTYVPADVIARWPELIKLADLVFPNLTEIKILTGHEPNGTQADAFYIEAFRKQYPNVQLVITSVKTSDDKISIQYYRDNECYSYAHPVLPKNYGGTGDAFLATFILNHFYNTLSFDAALKAAADQTYELIKNSISSNSNDLTLSTIKILFPNHE
;
A
#
# COMPACT_ATOMS: atom_id res chain seq x y z
N MET A 1 4.41 2.14 -26.06
CA MET A 1 4.45 3.19 -25.01
C MET A 1 5.48 2.73 -23.98
N LYS A 2 6.27 3.63 -23.42
CA LYS A 2 7.14 3.29 -22.27
C LYS A 2 6.25 2.93 -21.07
N ALA A 3 6.63 1.92 -20.29
CA ALA A 3 5.91 1.61 -19.06
C ALA A 3 6.02 2.80 -18.08
N PRO A 4 4.94 3.16 -17.35
CA PRO A 4 4.98 4.28 -16.42
C PRO A 4 5.95 4.00 -15.26
N HIS A 5 6.49 5.05 -14.61
CA HIS A 5 7.25 4.92 -13.38
C HIS A 5 6.32 5.06 -12.16
N VAL A 6 6.68 4.42 -11.07
CA VAL A 6 5.93 4.57 -9.80
C VAL A 6 6.56 5.69 -9.00
N LEU A 7 5.86 6.82 -8.84
CA LEU A 7 6.22 7.79 -7.81
C LEU A 7 5.54 7.35 -6.52
N ALA A 8 6.34 6.88 -5.56
CA ALA A 8 5.83 6.28 -4.33
C ALA A 8 6.12 7.17 -3.13
N ILE A 9 5.05 7.59 -2.45
CA ILE A 9 5.07 8.37 -1.23
C ILE A 9 4.75 7.44 -0.05
N SER A 10 5.71 7.21 0.83
CA SER A 10 5.51 6.43 2.06
C SER A 10 6.67 6.65 3.03
N SER A 11 6.68 6.00 4.19
CA SER A 11 7.82 6.07 5.10
C SER A 11 9.04 5.31 4.56
N PHE A 12 10.24 5.68 5.04
CA PHE A 12 11.45 4.89 4.82
C PHE A 12 12.04 4.43 6.14
N ALA A 13 12.08 3.11 6.38
CA ALA A 13 12.66 2.53 7.58
C ALA A 13 14.11 2.08 7.33
N VAL A 14 15.05 2.56 8.17
CA VAL A 14 16.46 2.14 8.10
C VAL A 14 16.59 0.66 8.42
N HIS A 15 15.94 0.19 9.49
CA HIS A 15 15.89 -1.23 9.86
C HIS A 15 14.49 -1.80 9.63
N GLY A 16 14.44 -3.08 9.22
CA GLY A 16 13.20 -3.79 8.89
C GLY A 16 12.81 -3.63 7.42
N THR A 17 11.77 -4.36 7.03
CA THR A 17 11.31 -4.48 5.65
C THR A 17 9.85 -4.05 5.56
N ALA A 18 9.64 -2.79 5.19
CA ALA A 18 8.31 -2.22 4.96
C ALA A 18 8.40 -0.95 4.11
N SER A 19 7.27 -0.44 3.70
CA SER A 19 7.10 0.84 3.00
C SER A 19 8.05 0.99 1.80
N LEU A 20 8.67 2.15 1.59
CA LEU A 20 9.52 2.41 0.42
C LEU A 20 10.65 1.39 0.23
N LYS A 21 11.17 0.82 1.33
CA LYS A 21 12.23 -0.20 1.21
C LYS A 21 11.73 -1.47 0.53
N THR A 22 10.50 -1.89 0.80
CA THR A 22 9.85 -3.00 0.12
C THR A 22 9.59 -2.67 -1.36
N PHE A 23 9.02 -1.50 -1.62
CA PHE A 23 8.74 -1.05 -2.97
C PHE A 23 9.99 -0.93 -3.83
N THR A 24 11.07 -0.32 -3.30
CA THR A 24 12.35 -0.19 -4.03
C THR A 24 12.98 -1.55 -4.34
N THR A 25 12.85 -2.52 -3.44
CA THR A 25 13.38 -3.87 -3.65
C THR A 25 12.61 -4.63 -4.73
N ILE A 26 11.28 -4.47 -4.78
CA ILE A 26 10.41 -5.19 -5.71
C ILE A 26 10.40 -4.52 -7.10
N LEU A 27 10.30 -3.20 -7.16
CA LEU A 27 10.14 -2.45 -8.40
C LEU A 27 11.46 -2.05 -9.08
N GLY A 28 12.58 -2.09 -8.33
CA GLY A 28 13.91 -1.76 -8.87
C GLY A 28 13.99 -0.34 -9.43
N GLU A 29 14.42 -0.20 -10.67
CA GLU A 29 14.60 1.11 -11.33
C GLU A 29 13.28 1.78 -11.77
N ARG A 30 12.16 1.11 -11.59
CA ARG A 30 10.83 1.61 -12.00
C ARG A 30 10.20 2.57 -10.99
N ILE A 31 10.87 2.82 -9.86
CA ILE A 31 10.32 3.61 -8.77
C ILE A 31 11.09 4.92 -8.54
N LEU A 32 10.35 5.98 -8.25
CA LEU A 32 10.82 7.26 -7.71
C LEU A 32 10.36 7.32 -6.24
N PRO A 33 11.19 6.89 -5.27
CA PRO A 33 10.77 6.84 -3.88
C PRO A 33 10.87 8.22 -3.22
N VAL A 34 9.76 8.70 -2.67
CA VAL A 34 9.67 9.97 -1.93
C VAL A 34 9.29 9.66 -0.48
N PRO A 35 10.24 9.73 0.47
CA PRO A 35 9.94 9.48 1.87
C PRO A 35 9.04 10.57 2.45
N SER A 36 7.89 10.17 3.03
CA SER A 36 7.03 11.06 3.82
C SER A 36 7.68 11.39 5.17
N LEU A 37 8.44 10.46 5.71
CA LEU A 37 9.33 10.59 6.85
C LEU A 37 10.33 9.44 6.89
N MET A 38 11.38 9.57 7.70
CA MET A 38 12.31 8.47 7.97
C MET A 38 12.07 7.89 9.37
N LEU A 39 12.25 6.56 9.47
CA LEU A 39 12.18 5.81 10.71
C LEU A 39 13.51 5.08 10.93
N ASN A 40 14.01 5.00 12.16
CA ASN A 40 15.16 4.14 12.46
C ASN A 40 14.80 2.64 12.41
N GLY A 41 13.52 2.28 12.51
CA GLY A 41 13.01 0.91 12.42
C GLY A 41 11.50 0.87 12.19
N LEU A 42 10.88 -0.30 12.22
CA LEU A 42 9.44 -0.45 12.04
C LEU A 42 8.67 0.03 13.29
N THR A 43 7.47 0.55 13.10
CA THR A 43 6.64 1.15 14.17
C THR A 43 6.27 0.20 15.31
N ASN A 44 6.39 -1.10 15.10
CA ASN A 44 6.18 -2.14 16.12
C ASN A 44 7.44 -2.49 16.94
N MET A 45 8.59 -1.88 16.63
CA MET A 45 9.84 -2.08 17.36
C MET A 45 9.96 -1.14 18.56
N ALA A 46 10.79 -1.48 19.53
CA ALA A 46 11.14 -0.60 20.64
C ALA A 46 12.05 0.55 20.18
N LEU A 47 12.02 1.68 20.89
CA LEU A 47 12.90 2.84 20.67
C LEU A 47 12.83 3.46 19.27
N ILE A 48 11.63 3.48 18.69
CA ILE A 48 11.41 4.08 17.36
C ILE A 48 11.54 5.61 17.42
N LYS A 49 12.32 6.13 16.48
CA LYS A 49 12.46 7.57 16.23
C LYS A 49 11.91 7.89 14.84
N LYS A 50 11.07 8.91 14.79
CA LYS A 50 10.57 9.52 13.56
C LYS A 50 11.42 10.76 13.28
N LEU A 51 11.91 10.87 12.05
CA LEU A 51 12.75 11.97 11.58
C LEU A 51 12.05 12.62 10.39
N ASP A 52 11.94 13.94 10.45
CA ASP A 52 11.40 14.74 9.35
C ASP A 52 12.35 14.72 8.14
N VAL A 53 11.77 14.88 6.98
CA VAL A 53 12.47 15.06 5.70
C VAL A 53 11.95 16.34 5.03
N PRO A 54 12.69 16.95 4.11
CA PRO A 54 12.22 18.08 3.32
C PRO A 54 11.19 17.59 2.28
N PHE A 55 10.02 17.19 2.76
CA PHE A 55 9.02 16.45 1.98
C PHE A 55 8.52 17.24 0.77
N THR A 56 8.19 18.54 0.96
CA THR A 56 7.67 19.39 -0.11
C THR A 56 8.68 19.49 -1.26
N GLU A 57 9.93 19.79 -0.94
CA GLU A 57 11.01 19.93 -1.91
C GLU A 57 11.29 18.62 -2.65
N LEU A 58 11.29 17.50 -1.92
CA LEU A 58 11.51 16.17 -2.50
C LEU A 58 10.37 15.79 -3.46
N LEU A 59 9.12 16.01 -3.04
CA LEU A 59 7.96 15.65 -3.85
C LEU A 59 7.89 16.52 -5.10
N GLN A 60 8.01 17.84 -4.95
CA GLN A 60 7.97 18.79 -6.06
C GLN A 60 9.09 18.49 -7.08
N SER A 61 10.35 18.37 -6.62
CA SER A 61 11.46 18.08 -7.53
C SER A 61 11.36 16.72 -8.22
N SER A 62 10.70 15.73 -7.59
CA SER A 62 10.43 14.43 -8.21
C SER A 62 9.42 14.53 -9.35
N PHE A 63 8.38 15.34 -9.21
CA PHE A 63 7.44 15.61 -10.31
C PHE A 63 8.09 16.42 -11.43
N GLU A 64 8.87 17.45 -11.09
CA GLU A 64 9.63 18.25 -12.08
C GLU A 64 10.61 17.37 -12.87
N LEU A 65 11.30 16.44 -12.19
CA LEU A 65 12.16 15.45 -12.83
C LEU A 65 11.37 14.53 -13.77
N ALA A 66 10.20 14.07 -13.36
CA ALA A 66 9.34 13.23 -14.19
C ALA A 66 8.89 13.95 -15.46
N VAL A 67 8.49 15.22 -15.35
CA VAL A 67 8.15 16.07 -16.50
C VAL A 67 9.36 16.24 -17.43
N ASN A 68 10.52 16.59 -16.89
CA ASN A 68 11.75 16.80 -17.67
C ASN A 68 12.20 15.52 -18.41
N ARG A 69 11.93 14.36 -17.83
CA ARG A 69 12.24 13.05 -18.41
C ARG A 69 11.11 12.45 -19.26
N GLU A 70 10.01 13.19 -19.45
CA GLU A 70 8.81 12.73 -20.17
C GLU A 70 8.29 11.39 -19.64
N LEU A 71 8.28 11.22 -18.30
CA LEU A 71 7.77 10.03 -17.65
C LEU A 71 6.27 10.13 -17.42
N GLU A 72 5.57 9.03 -17.65
CA GLU A 72 4.20 8.81 -17.14
C GLU A 72 4.29 8.19 -15.76
N LEU A 73 3.39 8.56 -14.84
CA LEU A 73 3.45 8.16 -13.45
C LEU A 73 2.24 7.32 -13.01
N ILE A 74 2.54 6.29 -12.22
CA ILE A 74 1.63 5.72 -11.24
C ILE A 74 1.98 6.40 -9.92
N LEU A 75 1.03 7.11 -9.32
CA LEU A 75 1.23 7.74 -8.02
C LEU A 75 0.75 6.78 -6.93
N TYR A 76 1.66 6.28 -6.09
CA TYR A 76 1.34 5.51 -4.90
C TYR A 76 1.47 6.38 -3.65
N ILE A 77 0.45 6.35 -2.79
CA ILE A 77 0.40 7.07 -1.54
C ILE A 77 0.14 6.07 -0.42
N GLY A 78 1.14 5.87 0.43
CA GLY A 78 1.08 5.02 1.62
C GLY A 78 1.25 5.83 2.90
N TYR A 79 2.07 5.35 3.85
CA TYR A 79 2.22 5.95 5.18
C TYR A 79 2.55 7.45 5.12
N LEU A 80 1.74 8.27 5.80
CA LEU A 80 1.96 9.69 6.02
C LEU A 80 2.29 9.96 7.49
N GLY A 81 3.21 10.89 7.74
CA GLY A 81 3.66 11.27 9.07
C GLY A 81 2.96 12.50 9.65
N LYS A 82 2.41 13.38 8.79
CA LYS A 82 1.82 14.66 9.16
C LYS A 82 0.61 14.98 8.28
N ALA A 83 -0.40 15.62 8.86
CA ALA A 83 -1.64 15.98 8.17
C ALA A 83 -1.40 16.98 7.00
N GLU A 84 -0.45 17.89 7.17
CA GLU A 84 -0.09 18.87 6.14
C GLU A 84 0.42 18.26 4.82
N GLN A 85 0.93 17.03 4.87
CA GLN A 85 1.36 16.30 3.67
C GLN A 85 0.22 16.04 2.69
N VAL A 86 -1.02 15.96 3.19
CA VAL A 86 -2.21 15.76 2.36
C VAL A 86 -2.45 16.98 1.46
N ASP A 87 -2.28 18.20 1.99
CA ASP A 87 -2.44 19.43 1.20
C ASP A 87 -1.39 19.49 0.08
N ILE A 88 -0.13 19.21 0.43
CA ILE A 88 0.99 19.20 -0.51
C ILE A 88 0.77 18.16 -1.62
N ILE A 89 0.37 16.93 -1.25
CA ILE A 89 0.09 15.86 -2.21
C ILE A 89 -1.07 16.26 -3.14
N THR A 90 -2.14 16.82 -2.58
CA THR A 90 -3.32 17.26 -3.34
C THR A 90 -2.96 18.37 -4.35
N GLU A 91 -2.14 19.33 -3.93
CA GLU A 91 -1.63 20.38 -4.82
C GLU A 91 -0.78 19.79 -5.97
N MET A 92 0.12 18.84 -5.65
CA MET A 92 0.95 18.17 -6.65
C MET A 92 0.11 17.33 -7.62
N ILE A 93 -0.91 16.61 -7.13
CA ILE A 93 -1.85 15.88 -8.01
C ILE A 93 -2.53 16.84 -9.00
N ASN A 94 -3.04 17.96 -8.51
CA ASN A 94 -3.72 18.93 -9.36
C ASN A 94 -2.78 19.55 -10.40
N THR A 95 -1.56 19.90 -10.00
CA THR A 95 -0.55 20.52 -10.85
C THR A 95 -0.04 19.57 -11.95
N TYR A 96 0.20 18.32 -11.58
CA TYR A 96 0.85 17.33 -12.45
C TYR A 96 -0.12 16.26 -12.99
N ARG A 97 -1.43 16.47 -12.87
CA ARG A 97 -2.46 15.50 -13.31
C ARG A 97 -2.23 14.93 -14.71
N PRO A 98 -1.77 15.70 -15.73
CA PRO A 98 -1.60 15.18 -17.09
C PRO A 98 -0.59 14.01 -17.22
N ILE A 99 0.40 13.93 -16.34
CA ILE A 99 1.40 12.84 -16.36
C ILE A 99 1.05 11.69 -15.43
N ILE A 100 0.05 11.83 -14.56
CA ILE A 100 -0.40 10.79 -13.63
C ILE A 100 -1.45 9.91 -14.31
N LYS A 101 -1.13 8.64 -14.54
CA LYS A 101 -2.04 7.66 -15.18
C LYS A 101 -2.97 7.01 -14.19
N THR A 102 -2.48 6.73 -12.99
CA THR A 102 -3.22 6.02 -11.94
C THR A 102 -2.79 6.51 -10.58
N ILE A 103 -3.75 6.75 -9.70
CA ILE A 103 -3.52 7.08 -8.29
C ILE A 103 -3.93 5.88 -7.45
N ILE A 104 -2.97 5.34 -6.69
CA ILE A 104 -3.15 4.20 -5.79
C ILE A 104 -2.95 4.69 -4.37
N VAL A 105 -3.95 4.47 -3.51
CA VAL A 105 -3.91 4.85 -2.10
C VAL A 105 -3.96 3.61 -1.21
N ASP A 106 -2.98 3.49 -0.33
CA ASP A 106 -2.98 2.59 0.81
C ASP A 106 -3.15 3.46 2.07
N PRO A 107 -4.36 3.57 2.63
CA PRO A 107 -4.67 4.55 3.67
C PRO A 107 -4.17 4.09 5.04
N VAL A 108 -2.86 3.91 5.14
CA VAL A 108 -2.18 3.36 6.33
C VAL A 108 -2.55 4.15 7.58
N CYS A 109 -3.35 3.55 8.45
CA CYS A 109 -3.76 4.17 9.70
C CYS A 109 -3.88 3.19 10.88
N GLY A 110 -4.05 1.90 10.62
CA GLY A 110 -4.20 0.91 11.67
C GLY A 110 -4.17 -0.52 11.16
N ASP A 111 -4.00 -1.47 12.07
CA ASP A 111 -4.09 -2.90 11.78
C ASP A 111 -4.45 -3.68 13.05
N HIS A 112 -5.03 -4.89 12.88
CA HIS A 112 -5.42 -5.77 13.98
C HIS A 112 -6.26 -5.07 15.07
N GLY A 113 -7.20 -4.18 14.67
CA GLY A 113 -8.08 -3.46 15.58
C GLY A 113 -7.41 -2.33 16.38
N ARG A 114 -6.24 -1.83 15.95
CA ARG A 114 -5.49 -0.75 16.61
C ARG A 114 -5.05 0.30 15.61
N THR A 115 -5.04 1.56 16.03
CA THR A 115 -4.43 2.68 15.30
C THR A 115 -2.97 2.88 15.70
N TYR A 116 -2.12 3.31 14.75
CA TYR A 116 -0.72 3.65 15.02
C TYR A 116 -0.26 4.92 14.27
N VAL A 117 -1.21 5.60 13.64
CA VAL A 117 -1.01 6.88 12.95
C VAL A 117 -1.73 8.00 13.75
N PRO A 118 -1.22 9.24 13.79
CA PRO A 118 -1.89 10.35 14.47
C PRO A 118 -3.30 10.60 13.94
N ALA A 119 -4.22 10.97 14.85
CA ALA A 119 -5.63 11.14 14.52
C ALA A 119 -5.89 12.26 13.50
N ASP A 120 -5.08 13.31 13.50
CA ASP A 120 -5.12 14.40 12.53
C ASP A 120 -4.76 13.94 11.09
N VAL A 121 -3.81 13.02 10.95
CA VAL A 121 -3.49 12.37 9.67
C VAL A 121 -4.64 11.48 9.22
N ILE A 122 -5.19 10.66 10.14
CA ILE A 122 -6.31 9.75 9.85
C ILE A 122 -7.52 10.55 9.32
N ALA A 123 -7.82 11.69 9.92
CA ALA A 123 -8.93 12.55 9.53
C ALA A 123 -8.81 13.11 8.09
N ARG A 124 -7.61 13.12 7.51
CA ARG A 124 -7.33 13.66 6.18
C ARG A 124 -7.34 12.59 5.06
N TRP A 125 -7.28 11.28 5.37
CA TRP A 125 -7.33 10.23 4.36
C TRP A 125 -8.52 10.31 3.40
N PRO A 126 -9.75 10.70 3.82
CA PRO A 126 -10.88 10.86 2.91
C PRO A 126 -10.63 11.80 1.73
N GLU A 127 -9.75 12.77 1.87
CA GLU A 127 -9.41 13.71 0.78
C GLU A 127 -8.60 13.01 -0.31
N LEU A 128 -7.60 12.22 0.05
CA LEU A 128 -6.77 11.47 -0.89
C LEU A 128 -7.53 10.28 -1.51
N ILE A 129 -8.39 9.60 -0.72
CA ILE A 129 -9.21 8.49 -1.22
C ILE A 129 -10.14 8.97 -2.34
N LYS A 130 -10.72 10.17 -2.24
CA LYS A 130 -11.58 10.74 -3.29
C LYS A 130 -10.86 11.02 -4.60
N LEU A 131 -9.54 11.16 -4.58
CA LEU A 131 -8.69 11.37 -5.76
C LEU A 131 -8.14 10.06 -6.33
N ALA A 132 -8.30 8.95 -5.61
CA ALA A 132 -7.73 7.66 -5.98
C ALA A 132 -8.54 6.95 -7.06
N ASP A 133 -7.85 6.21 -7.92
CA ASP A 133 -8.44 5.22 -8.81
C ASP A 133 -8.58 3.87 -8.09
N LEU A 134 -7.58 3.52 -7.27
CA LEU A 134 -7.49 2.26 -6.53
C LEU A 134 -7.19 2.53 -5.05
N VAL A 135 -7.87 1.82 -4.15
CA VAL A 135 -7.62 1.90 -2.70
C VAL A 135 -7.47 0.50 -2.11
N PHE A 136 -6.46 0.33 -1.25
CA PHE A 136 -6.06 -0.97 -0.69
C PHE A 136 -6.11 -0.99 0.85
N PRO A 137 -7.23 -0.71 1.50
CA PRO A 137 -7.33 -0.76 2.95
C PRO A 137 -7.36 -2.20 3.47
N ASN A 138 -6.88 -2.40 4.69
CA ASN A 138 -7.26 -3.55 5.49
C ASN A 138 -8.61 -3.30 6.20
N LEU A 139 -9.18 -4.32 6.85
CA LEU A 139 -10.50 -4.20 7.49
C LEU A 139 -10.51 -3.22 8.68
N THR A 140 -9.40 -3.09 9.41
CA THR A 140 -9.25 -2.11 10.49
C THR A 140 -9.34 -0.68 9.95
N GLU A 141 -8.68 -0.42 8.84
CA GLU A 141 -8.71 0.87 8.16
C GLU A 141 -10.09 1.20 7.61
N ILE A 142 -10.79 0.23 7.01
CA ILE A 142 -12.18 0.41 6.59
C ILE A 142 -13.07 0.86 7.76
N LYS A 143 -12.96 0.22 8.92
CA LYS A 143 -13.70 0.59 10.12
C LYS A 143 -13.42 2.03 10.54
N ILE A 144 -12.14 2.39 10.64
CA ILE A 144 -11.70 3.74 11.02
C ILE A 144 -12.21 4.80 10.01
N LEU A 145 -12.02 4.55 8.72
CA LEU A 145 -12.35 5.50 7.64
C LEU A 145 -13.87 5.67 7.44
N THR A 146 -14.65 4.76 7.95
CA THR A 146 -16.13 4.84 7.98
C THR A 146 -16.66 5.37 9.33
N GLY A 147 -15.78 5.88 10.21
CA GLY A 147 -16.14 6.50 11.47
C GLY A 147 -16.51 5.52 12.59
N HIS A 148 -16.04 4.26 12.48
CA HIS A 148 -16.29 3.23 13.49
C HIS A 148 -15.02 2.94 14.29
N GLU A 149 -15.23 2.32 15.46
CA GLU A 149 -14.12 1.85 16.27
C GLU A 149 -13.31 0.77 15.54
N PRO A 150 -11.96 0.81 15.59
CA PRO A 150 -11.10 -0.13 14.87
C PRO A 150 -11.32 -1.59 15.26
N ASN A 151 -11.82 -1.85 16.49
CA ASN A 151 -12.19 -3.15 17.02
C ASN A 151 -13.70 -3.41 17.01
N GLY A 152 -14.47 -2.63 16.24
CA GLY A 152 -15.93 -2.78 16.13
C GLY A 152 -16.35 -4.22 15.79
N THR A 153 -17.46 -4.67 16.34
CA THR A 153 -17.91 -6.07 16.35
C THR A 153 -19.03 -6.40 15.36
N GLN A 154 -19.47 -5.44 14.56
CA GLN A 154 -20.43 -5.69 13.50
C GLN A 154 -19.83 -6.63 12.45
N ALA A 155 -20.68 -7.28 11.64
CA ALA A 155 -20.21 -8.09 10.52
C ALA A 155 -19.35 -7.26 9.55
N ASP A 156 -18.29 -7.84 9.02
CA ASP A 156 -17.35 -7.15 8.10
C ASP A 156 -18.07 -6.52 6.91
N ALA A 157 -19.10 -7.19 6.37
CA ALA A 157 -19.92 -6.68 5.29
C ALA A 157 -20.58 -5.31 5.60
N PHE A 158 -20.92 -5.05 6.85
CA PHE A 158 -21.48 -3.76 7.27
C PHE A 158 -20.50 -2.61 7.03
N TYR A 159 -19.25 -2.78 7.43
CA TYR A 159 -18.22 -1.75 7.27
C TYR A 159 -17.79 -1.59 5.80
N ILE A 160 -17.69 -2.70 5.08
CA ILE A 160 -17.35 -2.71 3.66
C ILE A 160 -18.42 -1.99 2.84
N GLU A 161 -19.68 -2.24 3.12
CA GLU A 161 -20.81 -1.57 2.47
C GLU A 161 -20.79 -0.05 2.77
N ALA A 162 -20.53 0.34 4.03
CA ALA A 162 -20.40 1.75 4.42
C ALA A 162 -19.29 2.44 3.64
N PHE A 163 -18.11 1.79 3.50
CA PHE A 163 -16.99 2.32 2.74
C PHE A 163 -17.33 2.48 1.24
N ARG A 164 -17.89 1.45 0.63
CA ARG A 164 -18.29 1.49 -0.79
C ARG A 164 -19.33 2.57 -1.08
N LYS A 165 -20.26 2.79 -0.15
CA LYS A 165 -21.26 3.84 -0.25
C LYS A 165 -20.64 5.24 -0.11
N GLN A 166 -19.63 5.38 0.74
CA GLN A 166 -18.92 6.66 0.95
C GLN A 166 -18.00 7.01 -0.22
N TYR A 167 -17.43 6.00 -0.90
CA TYR A 167 -16.46 6.15 -1.99
C TYR A 167 -16.88 5.34 -3.23
N PRO A 168 -18.00 5.68 -3.90
CA PRO A 168 -18.59 4.84 -4.95
C PRO A 168 -17.77 4.77 -6.24
N ASN A 169 -16.86 5.71 -6.47
CA ASN A 169 -16.07 5.81 -7.71
C ASN A 169 -14.68 5.19 -7.58
N VAL A 170 -14.35 4.61 -6.44
CA VAL A 170 -13.03 4.05 -6.17
C VAL A 170 -13.05 2.55 -6.32
N GLN A 171 -12.10 1.99 -7.06
CA GLN A 171 -11.90 0.54 -7.08
C GLN A 171 -11.32 0.08 -5.75
N LEU A 172 -12.11 -0.63 -4.97
CA LEU A 172 -11.74 -1.12 -3.64
C LEU A 172 -11.13 -2.52 -3.73
N VAL A 173 -9.94 -2.69 -3.15
CA VAL A 173 -9.30 -3.98 -2.87
C VAL A 173 -9.04 -4.07 -1.37
N ILE A 174 -9.68 -5.00 -0.70
CA ILE A 174 -9.56 -5.16 0.76
C ILE A 174 -8.53 -6.24 1.03
N THR A 175 -7.52 -5.89 1.83
CA THR A 175 -6.50 -6.85 2.25
C THR A 175 -6.84 -7.47 3.60
N SER A 176 -6.33 -8.69 3.84
CA SER A 176 -6.38 -9.35 5.17
C SER A 176 -7.79 -9.59 5.73
N VAL A 177 -8.75 -9.96 4.88
CA VAL A 177 -10.10 -10.34 5.31
C VAL A 177 -10.08 -11.78 5.82
N LYS A 178 -10.46 -11.99 7.08
CA LYS A 178 -10.57 -13.33 7.67
C LYS A 178 -11.87 -13.99 7.20
N THR A 179 -11.77 -15.03 6.39
CA THR A 179 -12.94 -15.75 5.83
C THR A 179 -13.33 -16.97 6.65
N SER A 180 -12.39 -17.53 7.42
CA SER A 180 -12.59 -18.58 8.42
C SER A 180 -11.43 -18.55 9.43
N ASP A 181 -11.44 -19.43 10.43
CA ASP A 181 -10.37 -19.45 11.43
C ASP A 181 -9.01 -19.80 10.86
N ASP A 182 -8.98 -20.53 9.75
CA ASP A 182 -7.79 -21.04 9.07
C ASP A 182 -7.50 -20.33 7.73
N LYS A 183 -8.33 -19.34 7.31
CA LYS A 183 -8.18 -18.66 6.00
C LYS A 183 -8.24 -17.15 6.10
N ILE A 184 -7.34 -16.52 5.37
CA ILE A 184 -7.28 -15.09 5.12
C ILE A 184 -7.36 -14.82 3.62
N SER A 185 -8.05 -13.77 3.21
CA SER A 185 -8.24 -13.44 1.80
C SER A 185 -7.98 -11.97 1.51
N ILE A 186 -7.69 -11.70 0.25
CA ILE A 186 -7.98 -10.40 -0.36
C ILE A 186 -9.36 -10.45 -0.99
N GLN A 187 -10.08 -9.34 -0.96
CA GLN A 187 -11.39 -9.19 -1.59
C GLN A 187 -11.41 -7.93 -2.45
N TYR A 188 -12.07 -7.99 -3.58
CA TYR A 188 -12.34 -6.81 -4.38
C TYR A 188 -13.73 -6.89 -5.00
N TYR A 189 -14.26 -5.74 -5.39
CA TYR A 189 -15.62 -5.61 -5.89
C TYR A 189 -15.59 -5.08 -7.32
N ARG A 190 -16.35 -5.75 -8.21
CA ARG A 190 -16.60 -5.31 -9.59
C ARG A 190 -18.05 -5.57 -9.91
N ASP A 191 -18.75 -4.59 -10.49
CA ASP A 191 -20.14 -4.70 -10.91
C ASP A 191 -21.07 -5.26 -9.82
N ASN A 192 -20.84 -4.88 -8.55
CA ASN A 192 -21.50 -5.38 -7.34
C ASN A 192 -21.21 -6.84 -6.96
N GLU A 193 -20.37 -7.55 -7.70
CA GLU A 193 -19.88 -8.88 -7.32
C GLU A 193 -18.63 -8.77 -6.46
N CYS A 194 -18.52 -9.67 -5.46
CA CYS A 194 -17.35 -9.80 -4.62
C CYS A 194 -16.49 -10.97 -5.10
N TYR A 195 -15.24 -10.66 -5.44
CA TYR A 195 -14.22 -11.64 -5.79
C TYR A 195 -13.26 -11.80 -4.64
N SER A 196 -12.81 -13.03 -4.39
CA SER A 196 -11.95 -13.34 -3.24
C SER A 196 -10.87 -14.36 -3.61
N TYR A 197 -9.65 -14.11 -3.15
CA TYR A 197 -8.53 -15.05 -3.20
C TYR A 197 -8.07 -15.35 -1.78
N ALA A 198 -8.23 -16.60 -1.34
CA ALA A 198 -7.94 -17.00 0.02
C ALA A 198 -6.71 -17.91 0.12
N HIS A 199 -5.93 -17.70 1.17
CA HIS A 199 -4.80 -18.54 1.57
C HIS A 199 -4.98 -19.03 3.01
N PRO A 200 -4.33 -20.14 3.40
CA PRO A 200 -4.24 -20.52 4.80
C PRO A 200 -3.60 -19.43 5.66
N VAL A 201 -4.10 -19.25 6.88
CA VAL A 201 -3.45 -18.38 7.86
C VAL A 201 -2.08 -18.97 8.25
N LEU A 202 -1.05 -18.13 8.21
CA LEU A 202 0.30 -18.54 8.62
C LEU A 202 0.53 -18.20 10.10
N PRO A 203 1.38 -18.95 10.80
CA PRO A 203 1.55 -18.83 12.26
C PRO A 203 2.30 -17.57 12.70
N LYS A 204 2.81 -16.78 11.77
CA LYS A 204 3.58 -15.56 12.06
C LYS A 204 3.17 -14.42 11.15
N ASN A 205 2.97 -13.24 11.73
CA ASN A 205 2.72 -12.01 11.02
C ASN A 205 4.02 -11.22 10.88
N TYR A 206 4.19 -10.56 9.74
CA TYR A 206 5.33 -9.68 9.46
C TYR A 206 4.85 -8.29 9.09
N GLY A 207 5.55 -7.26 9.57
CA GLY A 207 5.37 -5.91 9.05
C GLY A 207 5.77 -5.86 7.57
N GLY A 208 5.08 -5.03 6.77
CA GLY A 208 5.41 -4.84 5.36
C GLY A 208 4.80 -5.86 4.40
N THR A 209 3.94 -6.77 4.86
CA THR A 209 3.24 -7.72 3.97
C THR A 209 2.27 -7.01 3.03
N GLY A 210 1.57 -5.96 3.50
CA GLY A 210 0.72 -5.11 2.66
C GLY A 210 1.53 -4.39 1.58
N ASP A 211 2.68 -3.82 1.96
CA ASP A 211 3.60 -3.18 1.01
C ASP A 211 4.11 -4.17 -0.05
N ALA A 212 4.46 -5.39 0.36
CA ALA A 212 4.93 -6.44 -0.55
C ALA A 212 3.83 -6.88 -1.52
N PHE A 213 2.60 -7.07 -1.02
CA PHE A 213 1.44 -7.38 -1.85
C PHE A 213 1.19 -6.29 -2.88
N LEU A 214 1.15 -5.03 -2.46
CA LEU A 214 0.84 -3.92 -3.34
C LEU A 214 1.94 -3.64 -4.38
N ALA A 215 3.21 -3.66 -3.97
CA ALA A 215 4.34 -3.53 -4.91
C ALA A 215 4.35 -4.66 -5.94
N THR A 216 4.01 -5.89 -5.52
CA THR A 216 3.91 -7.06 -6.40
C THR A 216 2.70 -6.96 -7.33
N PHE A 217 1.56 -6.46 -6.85
CA PHE A 217 0.40 -6.18 -7.69
C PHE A 217 0.75 -5.16 -8.79
N ILE A 218 1.38 -4.04 -8.42
CA ILE A 218 1.82 -3.01 -9.37
C ILE A 218 2.76 -3.62 -10.42
N LEU A 219 3.74 -4.42 -10.00
CA LEU A 219 4.66 -5.11 -10.90
C LEU A 219 3.91 -6.00 -11.90
N ASN A 220 2.99 -6.83 -11.39
CA ASN A 220 2.27 -7.78 -12.24
C ASN A 220 1.28 -7.11 -13.18
N HIS A 221 0.56 -6.10 -12.72
CA HIS A 221 -0.47 -5.44 -13.52
C HIS A 221 0.11 -4.48 -14.56
N PHE A 222 1.00 -3.58 -14.14
CA PHE A 222 1.47 -2.49 -15.00
C PHE A 222 2.73 -2.83 -15.80
N TYR A 223 3.54 -3.80 -15.38
CA TYR A 223 4.80 -4.14 -16.07
C TYR A 223 4.75 -5.53 -16.69
N ASN A 224 4.21 -6.53 -16.00
CA ASN A 224 4.02 -7.87 -16.56
C ASN A 224 2.71 -7.99 -17.34
N THR A 225 1.93 -6.92 -17.45
CA THR A 225 0.70 -6.81 -18.25
C THR A 225 -0.37 -7.88 -17.95
N LEU A 226 -0.39 -8.39 -16.73
CA LEU A 226 -1.45 -9.29 -16.29
C LEU A 226 -2.78 -8.53 -16.16
N SER A 227 -3.90 -9.20 -16.42
CA SER A 227 -5.21 -8.65 -16.12
C SER A 227 -5.30 -8.29 -14.62
N PHE A 228 -6.21 -7.40 -14.27
CA PHE A 228 -6.39 -6.96 -12.88
C PHE A 228 -6.56 -8.16 -11.92
N ASP A 229 -7.42 -9.12 -12.28
CA ASP A 229 -7.70 -10.31 -11.48
C ASP A 229 -6.47 -11.22 -11.36
N ALA A 230 -5.80 -11.47 -12.47
CA ALA A 230 -4.59 -12.29 -12.50
C ALA A 230 -3.45 -11.63 -11.70
N ALA A 231 -3.32 -10.31 -11.75
CA ALA A 231 -2.32 -9.57 -10.98
C ALA A 231 -2.59 -9.61 -9.48
N LEU A 232 -3.86 -9.46 -9.04
CA LEU A 232 -4.25 -9.59 -7.64
C LEU A 232 -3.98 -11.00 -7.11
N LYS A 233 -4.38 -12.02 -7.89
CA LYS A 233 -4.11 -13.41 -7.52
C LYS A 233 -2.62 -13.71 -7.43
N ALA A 234 -1.85 -13.29 -8.42
CA ALA A 234 -0.40 -13.49 -8.43
C ALA A 234 0.27 -12.76 -7.24
N ALA A 235 -0.16 -11.54 -6.93
CA ALA A 235 0.34 -10.79 -5.77
C ALA A 235 0.04 -11.51 -4.45
N ALA A 236 -1.16 -12.06 -4.30
CA ALA A 236 -1.55 -12.82 -3.12
C ALA A 236 -0.70 -14.10 -2.96
N ASP A 237 -0.55 -14.88 -4.04
CA ASP A 237 0.24 -16.11 -4.06
C ASP A 237 1.72 -15.82 -3.73
N GLN A 238 2.31 -14.79 -4.35
CA GLN A 238 3.70 -14.42 -4.16
C GLN A 238 3.96 -13.89 -2.75
N THR A 239 3.05 -13.08 -2.20
CA THR A 239 3.16 -12.60 -0.81
C THR A 239 3.04 -13.74 0.19
N TYR A 240 2.14 -14.68 -0.06
CA TYR A 240 2.00 -15.89 0.77
C TYR A 240 3.31 -16.71 0.80
N GLU A 241 3.91 -16.98 -0.36
CA GLU A 241 5.20 -17.68 -0.43
C GLU A 241 6.34 -16.89 0.21
N LEU A 242 6.35 -15.57 0.11
CA LEU A 242 7.31 -14.70 0.79
C LEU A 242 7.24 -14.86 2.32
N ILE A 243 6.04 -14.88 2.89
CA ILE A 243 5.82 -15.09 4.32
C ILE A 243 6.28 -16.50 4.71
N LYS A 244 5.93 -17.54 3.96
CA LYS A 244 6.37 -18.93 4.21
C LYS A 244 7.89 -19.03 4.24
N ASN A 245 8.58 -18.43 3.28
CA ASN A 245 10.04 -18.45 3.21
C ASN A 245 10.67 -17.72 4.40
N SER A 246 10.06 -16.60 4.83
CA SER A 246 10.51 -15.85 6.01
C SER A 246 10.35 -16.66 7.30
N ILE A 247 9.26 -17.43 7.43
CA ILE A 247 9.04 -18.37 8.54
C ILE A 247 10.08 -19.49 8.49
N SER A 248 10.27 -20.12 7.34
CA SER A 248 11.20 -21.24 7.15
C SER A 248 12.66 -20.88 7.45
N SER A 249 13.05 -19.62 7.16
CA SER A 249 14.37 -19.09 7.48
C SER A 249 14.48 -18.57 8.92
N ASN A 250 13.44 -18.72 9.75
CA ASN A 250 13.36 -18.21 11.12
C ASN A 250 13.68 -16.71 11.24
N SER A 251 13.32 -15.95 10.21
CA SER A 251 13.56 -14.50 10.17
C SER A 251 12.66 -13.75 11.15
N ASN A 252 13.16 -12.66 11.72
CA ASN A 252 12.37 -11.73 12.52
C ASN A 252 11.61 -10.71 11.64
N ASP A 253 12.11 -10.44 10.45
CA ASP A 253 11.54 -9.52 9.48
C ASP A 253 11.16 -10.26 8.20
N LEU A 254 10.28 -9.65 7.39
CA LEU A 254 9.95 -10.15 6.07
C LEU A 254 11.22 -10.20 5.20
N THR A 255 11.57 -11.39 4.71
CA THR A 255 12.82 -11.61 4.00
C THR A 255 12.63 -11.42 2.51
N LEU A 256 12.95 -10.23 1.99
CA LEU A 256 12.83 -9.92 0.57
C LEU A 256 13.92 -10.55 -0.32
N SER A 257 14.96 -11.13 0.26
CA SER A 257 16.00 -11.83 -0.52
C SER A 257 15.48 -13.00 -1.36
N THR A 258 14.31 -13.54 -0.99
CA THR A 258 13.61 -14.57 -1.75
C THR A 258 12.84 -14.02 -2.96
N ILE A 259 12.67 -12.71 -3.07
CA ILE A 259 11.96 -12.06 -4.21
C ILE A 259 12.65 -12.37 -5.54
N LYS A 260 13.99 -12.40 -5.60
CA LYS A 260 14.72 -12.80 -6.82
C LYS A 260 14.39 -14.21 -7.30
N ILE A 261 13.98 -15.10 -6.36
CA ILE A 261 13.54 -16.46 -6.68
C ILE A 261 12.09 -16.43 -7.20
N LEU A 262 11.26 -15.54 -6.65
CA LEU A 262 9.85 -15.40 -7.05
C LEU A 262 9.68 -14.59 -8.35
N PHE A 263 10.68 -13.75 -8.71
CA PHE A 263 10.67 -12.89 -9.90
C PHE A 263 11.98 -13.04 -10.71
N PRO A 264 12.21 -14.23 -11.34
CA PRO A 264 13.47 -14.51 -12.03
C PRO A 264 13.78 -13.62 -13.24
N ASN A 265 12.85 -12.80 -13.71
CA ASN A 265 12.97 -12.00 -14.94
C ASN A 265 13.23 -10.50 -14.67
N HIS A 266 13.87 -10.15 -13.55
CA HIS A 266 14.22 -8.77 -13.21
C HIS A 266 15.64 -8.37 -13.64
N GLU A 267 16.25 -9.09 -14.59
CA GLU A 267 17.48 -8.68 -15.25
C GLU A 267 17.21 -7.91 -16.54
#